data_5c4df93c5dff22b0081ee8b4097f96df
#
_entry.id   5c4df93c5dff22b0081ee8b4097f96df
#
_cell.length_a   1.000
_cell.length_b   1.000
_cell.length_c   1.000
_cell.angle_alpha   90.00
_cell.angle_beta   90.00
_cell.angle_gamma   90.00
#
_symmetry.space_group_name_H-M   'P 1'
#
loop_
_entity.id
_entity.type
_entity.pdbx_description
1 polymer ?
#
loop_
_entity_poly.entity_id
_entity_poly.type
_entity_poly.pdbx_seq_one_letter_code
_entity_poly.pdbx_strand_id
1 'polypeptide(L)'
;MADANFKRLPTEANNAREVSQVVNNILDGKLNSTGSFTCAASATSTTVSDFRAGLTSVILLMPTTANAAAEQGNGTIFVSTRNKQSFVVTHANNTQVDRAFEYIIIA
;
A
#
# COMPACT_ATOMS: atom_id res chain seq x y z
N MET A 1 -8.09 0.98 -4.37
CA MET A 1 -7.32 -0.11 -4.97
C MET A 1 -6.48 0.38 -6.14
N ALA A 2 -5.21 0.20 -6.06
CA ALA A 2 -4.35 0.49 -7.19
C ALA A 2 -4.41 -0.71 -8.14
N ASP A 3 -5.25 -0.64 -9.12
CA ASP A 3 -5.47 -1.71 -10.08
C ASP A 3 -4.83 -1.42 -11.43
N ALA A 4 -3.89 -0.49 -11.47
CA ALA A 4 -3.17 -0.17 -12.68
C ALA A 4 -2.35 -1.38 -13.15
N ASN A 5 -2.44 -1.68 -14.44
CA ASN A 5 -1.66 -2.73 -15.04
C ASN A 5 -0.26 -2.22 -15.34
N PHE A 6 0.68 -2.57 -14.49
CA PHE A 6 2.08 -2.22 -14.69
C PHE A 6 2.76 -3.29 -15.53
N LYS A 7 3.33 -2.86 -16.63
CA LYS A 7 4.03 -3.75 -17.53
C LYS A 7 5.40 -4.09 -16.98
N ARG A 8 5.68 -5.38 -16.85
CA ARG A 8 7.01 -5.84 -16.51
C ARG A 8 7.84 -5.98 -17.76
N LEU A 9 9.11 -5.64 -17.63
CA LEU A 9 10.06 -5.90 -18.68
C LEU A 9 10.50 -7.37 -18.63
N PRO A 10 10.65 -8.06 -19.78
CA PRO A 10 11.21 -9.40 -19.77
C PRO A 10 12.66 -9.38 -19.31
N THR A 11 13.13 -10.50 -18.77
CA THR A 11 14.51 -10.63 -18.28
C THR A 11 15.53 -10.29 -19.37
N GLU A 12 15.22 -10.63 -20.61
CA GLU A 12 16.04 -10.28 -21.77
C GLU A 12 15.27 -9.25 -22.60
N ALA A 13 15.25 -8.00 -22.11
CA ALA A 13 14.51 -6.93 -22.77
C ALA A 13 15.31 -6.38 -23.94
N ASN A 14 15.07 -6.87 -25.14
CA ASN A 14 15.62 -6.31 -26.39
C ASN A 14 14.61 -5.57 -27.23
N ASN A 15 13.44 -5.29 -26.67
CA ASN A 15 12.41 -4.52 -27.35
C ASN A 15 12.41 -3.09 -26.78
N ALA A 16 12.96 -2.16 -27.56
CA ALA A 16 13.06 -0.75 -27.17
C ALA A 16 11.69 -0.12 -26.91
N ARG A 17 10.66 -0.59 -27.58
CA ARG A 17 9.29 -0.10 -27.39
C ARG A 17 8.77 -0.42 -26.00
N GLU A 18 9.04 -1.61 -25.49
CA GLU A 18 8.63 -2.00 -24.14
C GLU A 18 9.38 -1.18 -23.09
N VAL A 19 10.68 -0.97 -23.28
CA VAL A 19 11.48 -0.13 -22.39
C VAL A 19 10.93 1.29 -22.36
N SER A 20 10.62 1.86 -23.51
CA SER A 20 10.06 3.21 -23.61
C SER A 20 8.71 3.31 -22.89
N GLN A 21 7.85 2.31 -23.02
CA GLN A 21 6.55 2.30 -22.33
C GLN A 21 6.71 2.28 -20.83
N VAL A 22 7.62 1.48 -20.30
CA VAL A 22 7.86 1.39 -18.85
C VAL A 22 8.44 2.71 -18.34
N VAL A 23 9.41 3.29 -19.03
CA VAL A 23 10.01 4.56 -18.64
C VAL A 23 8.96 5.68 -18.65
N ASN A 24 8.12 5.74 -19.68
CA ASN A 24 7.07 6.74 -19.76
C ASN A 24 6.04 6.59 -18.64
N ASN A 25 5.70 5.36 -18.26
CA ASN A 25 4.82 5.12 -17.12
C ASN A 25 5.42 5.65 -15.83
N ILE A 26 6.72 5.47 -15.62
CA ILE A 26 7.41 6.02 -14.44
C ILE A 26 7.36 7.54 -14.45
N LEU A 27 7.61 8.17 -15.58
CA LEU A 27 7.53 9.63 -15.72
C LEU A 27 6.13 10.16 -15.44
N ASP A 28 5.11 9.38 -15.76
CA ASP A 28 3.72 9.73 -15.47
C ASP A 28 3.30 9.40 -14.04
N GLY A 29 4.23 9.01 -13.18
CA GLY A 29 3.98 8.71 -11.79
C GLY A 29 3.33 7.34 -11.55
N LYS A 30 3.34 6.47 -12.53
CA LYS A 30 2.71 5.14 -12.44
C LYS A 30 3.70 4.12 -11.90
N LEU A 31 3.94 4.19 -10.59
CA LEU A 31 4.84 3.26 -9.91
C LEU A 31 4.04 2.08 -9.35
N ASN A 32 4.59 0.87 -9.45
CA ASN A 32 3.98 -0.32 -8.88
C ASN A 32 4.32 -0.43 -7.39
N SER A 33 3.89 0.55 -6.61
CA SER A 33 4.26 0.67 -5.19
C SER A 33 3.07 0.99 -4.28
N THR A 34 1.85 0.91 -4.79
CA THR A 34 0.66 1.28 -4.01
C THR A 34 -0.27 0.09 -3.79
N GLY A 35 -1.05 0.17 -2.74
CA GLY A 35 -2.06 -0.83 -2.43
C GLY A 35 -3.14 -0.21 -1.56
N SER A 36 -4.05 -1.03 -1.06
CA SER A 36 -5.15 -0.58 -0.22
C SER A 36 -5.50 -1.62 0.84
N PHE A 37 -6.08 -1.16 1.94
CA PHE A 37 -6.64 -2.03 2.97
C PHE A 37 -7.73 -1.29 3.72
N THR A 38 -8.52 -2.03 4.47
CA THR A 38 -9.52 -1.48 5.40
C THR A 38 -9.24 -2.02 6.78
N CYS A 39 -9.26 -1.15 7.79
CA CYS A 39 -9.06 -1.56 9.17
C CYS A 39 -10.13 -2.56 9.59
N ALA A 40 -9.72 -3.64 10.24
CA ALA A 40 -10.64 -4.65 10.75
C ALA A 40 -11.50 -4.06 11.87
N ALA A 41 -12.80 -4.25 11.78
CA ALA A 41 -13.73 -3.84 12.83
C ALA A 41 -13.54 -4.74 14.05
N SER A 42 -13.75 -4.16 15.23
CA SER A 42 -13.66 -4.88 16.51
C SER A 42 -12.31 -5.57 16.73
N ALA A 43 -11.25 -4.94 16.25
CA ALA A 43 -9.88 -5.43 16.42
C ALA A 43 -8.93 -4.25 16.60
N THR A 44 -7.75 -4.52 17.17
CA THR A 44 -6.73 -3.50 17.42
C THR A 44 -5.65 -3.49 16.35
N SER A 45 -5.73 -4.40 15.39
CA SER A 45 -4.74 -4.48 14.30
C SER A 45 -5.34 -5.10 13.05
N THR A 46 -4.70 -4.83 11.92
CA THR A 46 -5.04 -5.41 10.62
C THR A 46 -3.74 -5.86 9.97
N THR A 47 -3.70 -7.11 9.53
CA THR A 47 -2.56 -7.63 8.78
C THR A 47 -2.82 -7.43 7.29
N VAL A 48 -1.89 -6.80 6.61
CA VAL A 48 -1.97 -6.54 5.17
C VAL A 48 -0.94 -7.41 4.47
N SER A 49 -1.40 -8.25 3.56
CA SER A 49 -0.52 -9.09 2.74
C SER A 49 -0.14 -8.33 1.48
N ASP A 50 1.16 -8.19 1.26
CA ASP A 50 1.70 -7.53 0.07
C ASP A 50 3.06 -8.12 -0.22
N PHE A 51 3.22 -8.75 -1.39
CA PHE A 51 4.46 -9.45 -1.74
C PHE A 51 5.67 -8.52 -1.81
N ARG A 52 5.44 -7.20 -1.93
CA ARG A 52 6.52 -6.20 -1.98
C ARG A 52 7.01 -5.80 -0.59
N ALA A 53 6.30 -6.19 0.47
CA ALA A 53 6.68 -5.84 1.83
C ALA A 53 7.90 -6.62 2.28
N GLY A 54 8.78 -5.95 3.01
CA GLY A 54 9.96 -6.52 3.63
C GLY A 54 10.20 -5.90 4.99
N LEU A 55 11.19 -6.42 5.71
CA LEU A 55 11.49 -6.01 7.08
C LEU A 55 11.91 -4.54 7.18
N THR A 56 12.38 -3.94 6.10
CA THR A 56 12.86 -2.56 6.08
C THR A 56 12.05 -1.64 5.17
N SER A 57 10.92 -2.12 4.64
CA SER A 57 10.06 -1.31 3.78
C SER A 57 9.51 -0.11 4.52
N VAL A 58 9.47 1.03 3.85
CA VAL A 58 8.79 2.23 4.35
C VAL A 58 7.38 2.24 3.78
N ILE A 59 6.39 2.37 4.65
CA ILE A 59 4.98 2.28 4.27
C ILE A 59 4.28 3.53 4.80
N LEU A 60 3.69 4.30 3.88
CA LEU A 60 2.94 5.50 4.22
C LEU A 60 1.47 5.27 3.92
N LEU A 61 0.61 5.69 4.83
CA LEU A 61 -0.84 5.46 4.76
C LEU A 61 -1.55 6.75 4.36
N MET A 62 -2.54 6.62 3.47
CA MET A 62 -3.39 7.73 3.06
C MET A 62 -4.86 7.35 3.33
N PRO A 63 -5.57 8.10 4.20
CA PRO A 63 -6.99 7.82 4.44
C PRO A 63 -7.82 8.18 3.22
N THR A 64 -8.79 7.35 2.88
CA THR A 64 -9.69 7.56 1.75
C THR A 64 -11.16 7.70 2.16
N THR A 65 -11.45 7.60 3.46
CA THR A 65 -12.79 7.80 4.01
C THR A 65 -12.73 8.73 5.21
N ALA A 66 -13.87 9.31 5.59
CA ALA A 66 -13.94 10.19 6.75
C ALA A 66 -13.54 9.47 8.04
N ASN A 67 -13.95 8.22 8.20
CA ASN A 67 -13.60 7.44 9.39
C ASN A 67 -12.11 7.07 9.40
N ALA A 68 -11.51 6.81 8.25
CA ALA A 68 -10.07 6.60 8.14
C ALA A 68 -9.30 7.88 8.49
N ALA A 69 -9.77 9.03 8.02
CA ALA A 69 -9.15 10.32 8.33
C ALA A 69 -9.22 10.62 9.83
N ALA A 70 -10.34 10.32 10.48
CA ALA A 70 -10.49 10.49 11.91
C ALA A 70 -9.54 9.57 12.69
N GLU A 71 -9.38 8.33 12.25
CA GLU A 71 -8.45 7.38 12.84
C GLU A 71 -7.01 7.92 12.79
N GLN A 72 -6.60 8.43 11.64
CA GLN A 72 -5.27 9.00 11.46
C GLN A 72 -5.10 10.28 12.28
N GLY A 73 -6.12 11.13 12.30
CA GLY A 73 -6.09 12.38 13.07
C GLY A 73 -5.99 12.15 14.58
N ASN A 74 -6.53 11.05 15.09
CA ASN A 74 -6.42 10.68 16.50
C ASN A 74 -5.04 10.12 16.86
N GLY A 75 -4.20 9.83 15.88
CA GLY A 75 -2.86 9.30 16.11
C GLY A 75 -2.84 7.86 16.58
N THR A 76 -3.93 7.13 16.38
CA THR A 76 -4.06 5.75 16.86
C THR A 76 -3.67 4.70 15.84
N ILE A 77 -3.37 5.11 14.60
CA ILE A 77 -3.00 4.20 13.54
C ILE A 77 -1.53 4.35 13.15
N PHE A 78 -0.83 3.24 13.06
CA PHE A 78 0.55 3.22 12.59
C PHE A 78 0.93 1.80 12.15
N VAL A 79 1.97 1.71 11.34
CA VAL A 79 2.53 0.41 10.94
C VAL A 79 3.38 -0.10 12.10
N SER A 80 2.90 -1.11 12.79
CA SER A 80 3.53 -1.60 14.02
C SER A 80 4.54 -2.72 13.77
N THR A 81 4.37 -3.49 12.71
CA THR A 81 5.26 -4.61 12.40
C THR A 81 5.39 -4.73 10.88
N ARG A 82 6.62 -4.97 10.43
CA ARG A 82 6.92 -5.26 9.02
C ARG A 82 7.53 -6.64 8.94
N ASN A 83 6.96 -7.47 8.09
CA ASN A 83 7.38 -8.85 7.88
C ASN A 83 7.71 -9.08 6.40
N LYS A 84 8.24 -10.24 6.10
CA LYS A 84 8.40 -10.63 4.71
C LYS A 84 7.00 -10.85 4.09
N GLN A 85 6.68 -10.06 3.06
CA GLN A 85 5.44 -10.14 2.29
C GLN A 85 4.17 -9.79 3.07
N SER A 86 4.31 -9.12 4.21
CA SER A 86 3.16 -8.61 4.95
C SER A 86 3.58 -7.50 5.91
N PHE A 87 2.62 -6.74 6.39
CA PHE A 87 2.84 -5.80 7.47
C PHE A 87 1.58 -5.70 8.33
N VAL A 88 1.75 -5.28 9.56
CA VAL A 88 0.66 -5.14 10.52
C VAL A 88 0.46 -3.66 10.83
N VAL A 89 -0.78 -3.22 10.73
CA VAL A 89 -1.20 -1.87 11.09
C VAL A 89 -1.96 -1.95 12.40
N THR A 90 -1.49 -1.25 13.41
CA THR A 90 -2.19 -1.12 14.69
C THR A 90 -3.14 0.08 14.63
N HIS A 91 -4.34 -0.06 15.14
CA HIS A 91 -5.36 0.97 15.13
C HIS A 91 -6.32 0.82 16.30
N ALA A 92 -7.23 1.78 16.46
CA ALA A 92 -8.22 1.71 17.52
C ALA A 92 -9.21 0.57 17.30
N ASN A 93 -9.66 -0.04 18.39
CA ASN A 93 -10.71 -1.06 18.36
C ASN A 93 -12.07 -0.35 18.38
N ASN A 94 -12.79 -0.41 17.27
CA ASN A 94 -14.16 0.08 17.19
C ASN A 94 -14.94 -0.72 16.15
N THR A 95 -16.23 -0.42 16.00
CA THR A 95 -17.13 -1.18 15.15
C THR A 95 -17.22 -0.64 13.72
N GLN A 96 -16.44 0.38 13.38
CA GLN A 96 -16.44 0.96 12.04
C GLN A 96 -15.90 -0.03 11.02
N VAL A 97 -16.57 -0.15 9.88
CA VAL A 97 -16.22 -1.10 8.82
C VAL A 97 -15.66 -0.40 7.57
N ASP A 98 -15.55 0.92 7.60
CA ASP A 98 -15.19 1.74 6.44
C ASP A 98 -13.96 2.62 6.67
N ARG A 99 -13.06 2.23 7.57
CA ARG A 99 -11.78 2.91 7.74
C ARG A 99 -10.81 2.44 6.65
N ALA A 100 -11.03 2.96 5.45
CA ALA A 100 -10.28 2.54 4.26
C ALA A 100 -9.06 3.43 4.04
N PHE A 101 -7.95 2.81 3.72
CA PHE A 101 -6.68 3.45 3.45
C PHE A 101 -6.09 2.95 2.14
N GLU A 102 -5.39 3.82 1.46
CA GLU A 102 -4.43 3.42 0.45
C GLU A 102 -3.04 3.66 1.01
N TYR A 103 -2.05 2.96 0.49
CA TYR A 103 -0.69 3.09 1.00
C TYR A 103 0.31 3.05 -0.14
N ILE A 104 1.48 3.64 0.14
CA ILE A 104 2.66 3.50 -0.71
C ILE A 104 3.68 2.68 0.07
N ILE A 105 4.34 1.75 -0.62
CA ILE A 105 5.38 0.92 -0.06
C ILE A 105 6.66 1.11 -0.86
N ILE A 106 7.77 1.35 -0.17
CA ILE A 106 9.07 1.64 -0.79
C ILE A 106 10.12 0.75 -0.11
N ALA A 107 10.95 0.12 -0.93
CA ALA A 107 12.02 -0.77 -0.52
C ALA A 107 11.52 -2.00 0.21
#